data_253c0506a510de4535be3b76a337cbb7
#
_entry.id   253c0506a510de4535be3b76a337cbb7
#
_cell.length_a   1.000
_cell.length_b   1.000
_cell.length_c   1.000
_cell.angle_alpha   90.00
_cell.angle_beta   90.00
_cell.angle_gamma   90.00
#
_symmetry.space_group_name_H-M   'P 1'
#
loop_
_entity.id
_entity.type
_entity.pdbx_description
1 polymer ?
#
loop_
_entity_poly.entity_id
_entity_poly.type
_entity_poly.pdbx_seq_one_letter_code
_entity_poly.pdbx_strand_id
1 'polypeptide(L)'
;MEKRVRDFIAENSLVCPGQTVGAAVSGGPDSMALLNCLHALAPFFSYSVACVHFEHGIRGQESLDDADFVEGFCEKHGIPFYMSAADVPALAREWKVSLETAAKRAREAYFDTLVKNGDVDVIATGHQSDDYAESVLMHILRGCGTDGLRGIVVRKGD
;
A
#
# COMPACT_ATOMS: atom_id res chain seq x y z
N MET A 1 9.27 -7.75 15.02
CA MET A 1 8.37 -7.00 14.11
C MET A 1 6.92 -7.39 14.34
N GLU A 2 6.53 -8.64 14.17
CA GLU A 2 5.14 -9.13 14.27
C GLU A 2 4.41 -8.72 15.56
N LYS A 3 5.03 -8.81 16.74
CA LYS A 3 4.41 -8.38 18.00
C LYS A 3 3.99 -6.91 17.95
N ARG A 4 4.85 -6.02 17.45
CA ARG A 4 4.54 -4.58 17.37
C ARG A 4 3.41 -4.30 16.40
N VAL A 5 3.39 -4.97 15.24
CA VAL A 5 2.31 -4.85 14.24
C VAL A 5 1.01 -5.41 14.78
N ARG A 6 1.04 -6.55 15.46
CA ARG A 6 -0.12 -7.15 16.12
C ARG A 6 -0.73 -6.20 17.15
N ASP A 7 0.11 -5.67 18.05
CA ASP A 7 -0.36 -4.79 19.11
C ASP A 7 -0.95 -3.51 18.51
N PHE A 8 -0.32 -2.94 17.47
CA PHE A 8 -0.82 -1.77 16.73
C PHE A 8 -2.16 -2.02 16.02
N ILE A 9 -2.33 -3.16 15.36
CA ILE A 9 -3.61 -3.56 14.75
C ILE A 9 -4.72 -3.65 15.80
N ALA A 10 -4.42 -4.30 16.95
CA ALA A 10 -5.38 -4.48 18.03
C ALA A 10 -5.77 -3.14 18.70
N GLU A 11 -4.79 -2.32 19.06
CA GLU A 11 -5.00 -1.03 19.72
C GLU A 11 -5.83 -0.05 18.87
N ASN A 12 -5.66 -0.10 17.55
CA ASN A 12 -6.35 0.80 16.62
C ASN A 12 -7.55 0.17 15.93
N SER A 13 -7.90 -1.09 16.25
CA SER A 13 -9.03 -1.82 15.64
C SER A 13 -9.01 -1.76 14.11
N LEU A 14 -7.84 -2.00 13.49
CA LEU A 14 -7.62 -1.75 12.06
C LEU A 14 -8.28 -2.80 11.15
N VAL A 15 -8.51 -4.00 11.65
CA VAL A 15 -9.11 -5.11 10.90
C VAL A 15 -10.22 -5.77 11.71
N CYS A 16 -11.20 -6.34 11.01
CA CYS A 16 -12.27 -7.14 11.59
C CYS A 16 -12.18 -8.59 11.12
N PRO A 17 -12.65 -9.57 11.92
CA PRO A 17 -12.76 -10.96 11.49
C PRO A 17 -13.57 -11.09 10.19
N GLY A 18 -13.11 -11.93 9.28
CA GLY A 18 -13.74 -12.19 7.99
C GLY A 18 -13.40 -11.19 6.87
N GLN A 19 -12.69 -10.11 7.16
CA GLN A 19 -12.23 -9.17 6.14
C GLN A 19 -11.09 -9.74 5.29
N THR A 20 -10.94 -9.21 4.08
CA THR A 20 -9.77 -9.40 3.23
C THR A 20 -8.91 -8.13 3.28
N VAL A 21 -7.68 -8.26 3.78
CA VAL A 21 -6.70 -7.17 3.87
C VAL A 21 -5.80 -7.20 2.65
N GLY A 22 -5.88 -6.20 1.79
CA GLY A 22 -4.97 -6.00 0.67
C GLY A 22 -3.65 -5.39 1.15
N ALA A 23 -2.55 -6.12 1.07
CA ALA A 23 -1.21 -5.57 1.32
C ALA A 23 -0.69 -4.91 0.04
N ALA A 24 -0.44 -3.60 0.07
CA ALA A 24 0.17 -2.88 -1.03
C ALA A 24 1.68 -3.19 -1.08
N VAL A 25 2.12 -3.88 -2.14
CA VAL A 25 3.49 -4.38 -2.27
C VAL A 25 4.14 -3.84 -3.54
N SER A 26 5.32 -3.23 -3.38
CA SER A 26 6.12 -2.69 -4.49
C SER A 26 7.28 -3.60 -4.91
N GLY A 27 7.51 -4.73 -4.23
CA GLY A 27 8.68 -5.59 -4.40
C GLY A 27 9.85 -5.22 -3.47
N GLY A 28 9.86 -4.02 -2.91
CA GLY A 28 10.89 -3.61 -1.94
C GLY A 28 10.78 -4.31 -0.58
N PRO A 29 11.89 -4.35 0.20
CA PRO A 29 12.00 -5.13 1.44
C PRO A 29 10.92 -4.79 2.47
N ASP A 30 10.56 -3.52 2.61
CA ASP A 30 9.57 -3.07 3.59
C ASP A 30 8.16 -3.53 3.26
N SER A 31 7.79 -3.43 1.99
CA SER A 31 6.48 -3.88 1.51
C SER A 31 6.35 -5.41 1.56
N MET A 32 7.43 -6.14 1.28
CA MET A 32 7.48 -7.59 1.44
C MET A 32 7.43 -8.01 2.91
N ALA A 33 8.09 -7.26 3.80
CA ALA A 33 8.01 -7.49 5.25
C ALA A 33 6.58 -7.25 5.77
N LEU A 34 5.88 -6.22 5.25
CA LEU A 34 4.47 -5.98 5.56
C LEU A 34 3.59 -7.16 5.14
N LEU A 35 3.71 -7.61 3.88
CA LEU A 35 2.95 -8.75 3.36
C LEU A 35 3.14 -10.00 4.22
N ASN A 36 4.41 -10.35 4.50
CA ASN A 36 4.74 -11.51 5.30
C ASN A 36 4.19 -11.40 6.73
N CYS A 37 4.28 -10.21 7.34
CA CYS A 37 3.78 -9.95 8.68
C CYS A 37 2.25 -10.06 8.75
N LEU A 38 1.53 -9.47 7.78
CA LEU A 38 0.08 -9.57 7.69
C LEU A 38 -0.37 -11.02 7.47
N HIS A 39 0.31 -11.76 6.59
CA HIS A 39 0.02 -13.17 6.35
C HIS A 39 0.21 -14.01 7.61
N ALA A 40 1.29 -13.81 8.37
CA ALA A 40 1.55 -14.50 9.62
C ALA A 40 0.50 -14.18 10.72
N LEU A 41 -0.04 -12.96 10.73
CA LEU A 41 -1.03 -12.50 11.71
C LEU A 41 -2.48 -12.83 11.32
N ALA A 42 -2.74 -13.22 10.07
CA ALA A 42 -4.08 -13.50 9.57
C ALA A 42 -4.86 -14.52 10.42
N PRO A 43 -4.29 -15.67 10.86
CA PRO A 43 -5.01 -16.61 11.71
C PRO A 43 -5.36 -16.02 13.09
N PHE A 44 -4.53 -15.12 13.62
CA PHE A 44 -4.75 -14.52 14.94
C PHE A 44 -5.96 -13.59 14.97
N PHE A 45 -6.17 -12.82 13.89
CA PHE A 45 -7.29 -11.87 13.78
C PHE A 45 -8.45 -12.41 12.94
N SER A 46 -8.34 -13.63 12.39
CA SER A 46 -9.36 -14.24 11.53
C SER A 46 -9.71 -13.42 10.28
N TYR A 47 -8.71 -12.80 9.65
CA TYR A 47 -8.85 -12.15 8.35
C TYR A 47 -8.13 -12.94 7.24
N SER A 48 -8.39 -12.60 5.99
CA SER A 48 -7.66 -13.09 4.83
C SER A 48 -6.70 -12.02 4.31
N VAL A 49 -5.60 -12.43 3.65
CA VAL A 49 -4.64 -11.50 3.04
C VAL A 49 -4.67 -11.67 1.52
N ALA A 50 -4.64 -10.56 0.82
CA ALA A 50 -4.37 -10.49 -0.61
C ALA A 50 -3.17 -9.55 -0.85
N CYS A 51 -2.35 -9.84 -1.85
CA CYS A 51 -1.28 -8.95 -2.29
C CYS A 51 -1.81 -8.03 -3.40
N VAL A 52 -1.53 -6.75 -3.29
CA VAL A 52 -1.92 -5.73 -4.27
C VAL A 52 -0.66 -5.05 -4.79
N HIS A 53 -0.33 -5.29 -6.06
CA HIS A 53 0.82 -4.72 -6.75
C HIS A 53 0.38 -3.70 -7.79
N PHE A 54 1.08 -2.56 -7.87
CA PHE A 54 0.82 -1.54 -8.88
C PHE A 54 2.13 -1.16 -9.58
N GLU A 55 2.19 -1.44 -10.88
CA GLU A 55 3.33 -1.11 -11.73
C GLU A 55 3.16 0.28 -12.35
N HIS A 56 4.19 1.13 -12.23
CA HIS A 56 4.11 2.56 -12.59
C HIS A 56 4.58 2.89 -14.01
N GLY A 57 5.07 1.92 -14.79
CA GLY A 57 5.63 2.14 -16.14
C GLY A 57 6.88 3.03 -16.17
N ILE A 58 7.67 3.04 -15.08
CA ILE A 58 8.81 3.96 -14.94
C ILE A 58 10.15 3.26 -15.16
N ARG A 59 10.32 2.04 -14.63
CA ARG A 59 11.62 1.35 -14.58
C ARG A 59 11.80 0.26 -15.66
N GLY A 60 10.81 0.08 -16.53
CA GLY A 60 10.88 -0.94 -17.57
C GLY A 60 11.07 -2.36 -17.02
N GLN A 61 12.13 -3.07 -17.42
CA GLN A 61 12.33 -4.49 -17.05
C GLN A 61 12.45 -4.70 -15.54
N GLU A 62 13.09 -3.80 -14.79
CA GLU A 62 13.21 -3.94 -13.33
C GLU A 62 11.85 -4.01 -12.62
N SER A 63 10.85 -3.26 -13.09
CA SER A 63 9.51 -3.32 -12.53
C SER A 63 8.81 -4.64 -12.82
N LEU A 64 9.08 -5.25 -13.96
CA LEU A 64 8.54 -6.57 -14.30
C LEU A 64 9.19 -7.66 -13.45
N ASP A 65 10.50 -7.59 -13.24
CA ASP A 65 11.24 -8.53 -12.39
C ASP A 65 10.75 -8.43 -10.92
N ASP A 66 10.45 -7.22 -10.43
CA ASP A 66 9.83 -7.00 -9.12
C ASP A 66 8.43 -7.63 -9.04
N ALA A 67 7.62 -7.48 -10.09
CA ALA A 67 6.28 -8.07 -10.16
C ALA A 67 6.33 -9.60 -10.16
N ASP A 68 7.19 -10.19 -10.99
CA ASP A 68 7.41 -11.64 -11.06
C ASP A 68 7.88 -12.22 -9.71
N PHE A 69 8.77 -11.50 -9.03
CA PHE A 69 9.24 -11.88 -7.70
C PHE A 69 8.09 -11.89 -6.66
N VAL A 70 7.26 -10.85 -6.67
CA VAL A 70 6.11 -10.73 -5.75
C VAL A 70 5.07 -11.81 -6.06
N GLU A 71 4.75 -12.03 -7.33
CA GLU A 71 3.80 -13.06 -7.77
C GLU A 71 4.27 -14.46 -7.36
N GLY A 72 5.53 -14.81 -7.62
CA GLY A 72 6.11 -16.08 -7.20
C GLY A 72 6.10 -16.29 -5.68
N PHE A 73 6.29 -15.23 -4.91
CA PHE A 73 6.12 -15.28 -3.45
C PHE A 73 4.66 -15.60 -3.08
N CYS A 74 3.70 -14.93 -3.72
CA CYS A 74 2.27 -15.09 -3.46
C CYS A 74 1.81 -16.53 -3.81
N GLU A 75 2.21 -17.04 -4.97
CA GLU A 75 1.92 -18.42 -5.38
C GLU A 75 2.43 -19.44 -4.35
N LYS A 76 3.68 -19.30 -3.92
CA LYS A 76 4.30 -20.19 -2.92
C LYS A 76 3.54 -20.22 -1.60
N HIS A 77 2.93 -19.10 -1.21
CA HIS A 77 2.23 -18.94 0.08
C HIS A 77 0.70 -19.02 -0.04
N GLY A 78 0.17 -19.26 -1.25
CA GLY A 78 -1.28 -19.32 -1.48
C GLY A 78 -1.99 -17.99 -1.23
N ILE A 79 -1.31 -16.85 -1.47
CA ILE A 79 -1.85 -15.51 -1.29
C ILE A 79 -2.44 -15.03 -2.62
N PRO A 80 -3.72 -14.61 -2.70
CA PRO A 80 -4.26 -13.98 -3.91
C PRO A 80 -3.42 -12.78 -4.32
N PHE A 81 -3.10 -12.68 -5.63
CA PHE A 81 -2.29 -11.62 -6.20
C PHE A 81 -3.12 -10.78 -7.17
N TYR A 82 -3.24 -9.49 -6.89
CA TYR A 82 -3.89 -8.50 -7.75
C TYR A 82 -2.85 -7.53 -8.30
N MET A 83 -2.79 -7.39 -9.61
CA MET A 83 -1.87 -6.48 -10.26
C MET A 83 -2.59 -5.54 -11.22
N SER A 84 -2.13 -4.31 -11.28
CA SER A 84 -2.45 -3.35 -12.34
C SER A 84 -1.21 -2.56 -12.72
N ALA A 85 -1.22 -2.01 -13.92
CA ALA A 85 -0.13 -1.18 -14.45
C ALA A 85 -0.68 0.08 -15.11
N ALA A 86 0.12 1.16 -15.09
CA ALA A 86 -0.19 2.38 -15.84
C ALA A 86 1.10 3.05 -16.34
N ASP A 87 1.03 3.69 -17.49
CA ASP A 87 2.09 4.60 -17.97
C ASP A 87 2.00 5.92 -17.20
N VAL A 88 2.57 5.92 -15.99
CA VAL A 88 2.56 7.08 -15.10
C VAL A 88 3.26 8.30 -15.74
N PRO A 89 4.35 8.18 -16.49
CA PRO A 89 4.91 9.29 -17.28
C PRO A 89 3.93 9.93 -18.26
N ALA A 90 3.10 9.14 -18.95
CA ALA A 90 2.06 9.67 -19.83
C ALA A 90 0.95 10.38 -19.03
N LEU A 91 0.48 9.78 -17.93
CA LEU A 91 -0.51 10.36 -17.04
C LEU A 91 -0.04 11.69 -16.42
N ALA A 92 1.22 11.77 -16.01
CA ALA A 92 1.81 13.00 -15.45
C ALA A 92 1.76 14.17 -16.46
N ARG A 93 2.06 13.89 -17.73
CA ARG A 93 1.97 14.86 -18.83
C ARG A 93 0.53 15.29 -19.10
N GLU A 94 -0.38 14.32 -19.19
CA GLU A 94 -1.80 14.56 -19.44
C GLU A 94 -2.44 15.39 -18.33
N TRP A 95 -2.21 15.02 -17.08
CA TRP A 95 -2.80 15.70 -15.92
C TRP A 95 -2.05 16.95 -15.50
N LYS A 96 -0.89 17.25 -16.13
CA LYS A 96 -0.04 18.42 -15.83
C LYS A 96 0.37 18.47 -14.35
N VAL A 97 0.77 17.34 -13.82
CA VAL A 97 1.20 17.18 -12.42
C VAL A 97 2.59 16.54 -12.36
N SER A 98 3.21 16.53 -11.18
CA SER A 98 4.47 15.80 -10.98
C SER A 98 4.29 14.29 -11.18
N LEU A 99 5.39 13.60 -11.53
CA LEU A 99 5.41 12.14 -11.68
C LEU A 99 4.94 11.44 -10.39
N GLU A 100 5.38 11.92 -9.24
CA GLU A 100 4.98 11.42 -7.92
C GLU A 100 3.47 11.57 -7.68
N THR A 101 2.91 12.74 -8.02
CA THR A 101 1.47 13.00 -7.89
C THR A 101 0.66 12.08 -8.81
N ALA A 102 1.12 11.89 -10.05
CA ALA A 102 0.45 10.99 -11.00
C ALA A 102 0.51 9.53 -10.52
N ALA A 103 1.68 9.07 -10.05
CA ALA A 103 1.87 7.73 -9.50
C ALA A 103 0.93 7.48 -8.31
N LYS A 104 0.87 8.42 -7.37
CA LYS A 104 -0.01 8.33 -6.20
C LYS A 104 -1.48 8.24 -6.62
N ARG A 105 -1.95 9.14 -7.49
CA ARG A 105 -3.35 9.16 -7.96
C ARG A 105 -3.74 7.88 -8.69
N ALA A 106 -2.90 7.41 -9.60
CA ALA A 106 -3.17 6.18 -10.35
C ALA A 106 -3.24 4.96 -9.43
N ARG A 107 -2.32 4.85 -8.48
CA ARG A 107 -2.32 3.78 -7.48
C ARG A 107 -3.54 3.85 -6.55
N GLU A 108 -3.88 5.02 -6.03
CA GLU A 108 -5.07 5.19 -5.17
C GLU A 108 -6.35 4.84 -5.93
N ALA A 109 -6.49 5.23 -7.20
CA ALA A 109 -7.65 4.87 -8.03
C ALA A 109 -7.77 3.34 -8.23
N TYR A 110 -6.65 2.65 -8.39
CA TYR A 110 -6.64 1.19 -8.45
C TYR A 110 -7.08 0.56 -7.12
N PHE A 111 -6.56 1.05 -6.00
CA PHE A 111 -6.94 0.58 -4.67
C PHE A 111 -8.44 0.78 -4.41
N ASP A 112 -8.96 1.96 -4.74
CA ASP A 112 -10.40 2.25 -4.64
C ASP A 112 -11.25 1.29 -5.49
N THR A 113 -10.74 0.89 -6.66
CA THR A 113 -11.43 -0.07 -7.53
C THR A 113 -11.53 -1.44 -6.88
N LEU A 114 -10.44 -1.95 -6.30
CA LEU A 114 -10.43 -3.24 -5.61
C LEU A 114 -11.39 -3.27 -4.41
N VAL A 115 -11.41 -2.18 -3.64
CA VAL A 115 -12.34 -2.06 -2.50
C VAL A 115 -13.79 -1.99 -2.97
N LYS A 116 -14.09 -1.19 -4.00
CA LYS A 116 -15.45 -1.07 -4.56
C LYS A 116 -15.97 -2.37 -5.16
N ASN A 117 -15.10 -3.16 -5.76
CA ASN A 117 -15.45 -4.46 -6.32
C ASN A 117 -15.64 -5.53 -5.22
N GLY A 118 -15.18 -5.29 -4.01
CA GLY A 118 -15.17 -6.27 -2.93
C GLY A 118 -14.06 -7.32 -3.04
N ASP A 119 -13.03 -7.04 -3.85
CA ASP A 119 -11.83 -7.90 -3.95
C ASP A 119 -11.03 -7.86 -2.65
N VAL A 120 -11.01 -6.69 -2.00
CA VAL A 120 -10.44 -6.46 -0.66
C VAL A 120 -11.35 -5.50 0.12
N ASP A 121 -11.35 -5.60 1.46
CA ASP A 121 -12.12 -4.70 2.33
C ASP A 121 -11.32 -3.48 2.76
N VAL A 122 -10.03 -3.65 2.99
CA VAL A 122 -9.10 -2.60 3.41
C VAL A 122 -7.74 -2.78 2.74
N ILE A 123 -7.01 -1.67 2.56
CA ILE A 123 -5.64 -1.70 2.02
C ILE A 123 -4.66 -1.25 3.10
N ALA A 124 -3.64 -2.07 3.35
CA ALA A 124 -2.51 -1.75 4.21
C ALA A 124 -1.31 -1.33 3.36
N THR A 125 -0.66 -0.23 3.73
CA THR A 125 0.54 0.29 3.08
C THR A 125 1.72 0.29 4.06
N GLY A 126 2.92 -0.02 3.57
CA GLY A 126 4.15 -0.09 4.36
C GLY A 126 4.84 1.27 4.55
N HIS A 127 4.10 2.28 5.03
CA HIS A 127 4.72 3.55 5.41
C HIS A 127 5.50 3.39 6.71
N GLN A 128 6.70 3.97 6.77
CA GLN A 128 7.55 3.97 7.95
C GLN A 128 7.45 5.28 8.73
N SER A 129 7.98 5.29 9.96
CA SER A 129 8.04 6.50 10.79
C SER A 129 8.83 7.64 10.11
N ASP A 130 9.82 7.31 9.31
CA ASP A 130 10.63 8.27 8.56
C ASP A 130 9.80 8.93 7.45
N ASP A 131 8.95 8.17 6.73
CA ASP A 131 7.99 8.72 5.75
C ASP A 131 7.02 9.70 6.40
N TYR A 132 6.61 9.43 7.65
CA TYR A 132 5.77 10.34 8.42
C TYR A 132 6.51 11.66 8.71
N ALA A 133 7.76 11.58 9.19
CA ALA A 133 8.58 12.75 9.48
C ALA A 133 8.86 13.57 8.21
N GLU A 134 9.21 12.91 7.10
CA GLU A 134 9.37 13.57 5.80
C GLU A 134 8.10 14.26 5.33
N SER A 135 6.95 13.59 5.43
CA SER A 135 5.65 14.17 5.04
C SER A 135 5.33 15.42 5.84
N VAL A 136 5.50 15.39 7.16
CA VAL A 136 5.31 16.56 8.03
C VAL A 136 6.28 17.68 7.66
N LEU A 137 7.57 17.38 7.49
CA LEU A 137 8.59 18.37 7.14
C LEU A 137 8.29 19.03 5.79
N MET A 138 7.92 18.25 4.77
CA MET A 138 7.54 18.76 3.46
C MET A 138 6.31 19.66 3.51
N HIS A 139 5.33 19.33 4.35
CA HIS A 139 4.16 20.18 4.55
C HIS A 139 4.53 21.51 5.22
N ILE A 140 5.41 21.51 6.23
CA ILE A 140 5.92 22.73 6.88
C ILE A 140 6.64 23.60 5.85
N LEU A 141 7.55 23.04 5.05
CA LEU A 141 8.31 23.77 4.04
C LEU A 141 7.44 24.39 2.94
N ARG A 142 6.30 23.75 2.62
CA ARG A 142 5.32 24.26 1.65
C ARG A 142 4.31 25.26 2.24
N GLY A 143 4.40 25.58 3.54
CA GLY A 143 3.51 26.54 4.19
C GLY A 143 2.10 26.02 4.40
N CYS A 144 1.96 24.78 4.86
CA CYS A 144 0.65 24.19 5.16
C CYS A 144 0.04 24.77 6.44
N GLY A 145 -1.31 24.75 6.52
CA GLY A 145 -2.05 24.96 7.76
C GLY A 145 -1.93 23.78 8.73
N THR A 146 -2.65 23.85 9.85
CA THR A 146 -2.63 22.84 10.92
C THR A 146 -2.98 21.41 10.44
N ASP A 147 -3.78 21.27 9.40
CA ASP A 147 -4.16 19.96 8.83
C ASP A 147 -2.97 19.25 8.16
N GLY A 148 -2.04 20.00 7.57
CA GLY A 148 -0.82 19.44 6.98
C GLY A 148 0.16 18.89 8.02
N LEU A 149 0.04 19.27 9.28
CA LEU A 149 0.87 18.76 10.37
C LEU A 149 0.46 17.38 10.88
N ARG A 150 -0.72 16.90 10.49
CA ARG A 150 -1.20 15.56 10.88
C ARG A 150 -0.41 14.40 10.24
N GLY A 151 0.38 14.67 9.18
CA GLY A 151 1.17 13.67 8.48
C GLY A 151 0.33 12.53 7.88
N ILE A 152 0.87 11.31 7.95
CA ILE A 152 0.19 10.11 7.44
C ILE A 152 -0.84 9.65 8.48
N VAL A 153 -2.11 9.57 8.10
CA VAL A 153 -3.18 9.07 8.98
C VAL A 153 -3.17 7.55 9.07
N VAL A 154 -3.44 7.02 10.27
CA VAL A 154 -3.44 5.56 10.53
C VAL A 154 -4.53 4.86 9.72
N ARG A 155 -5.69 5.50 9.54
CA ARG A 155 -6.79 4.99 8.72
C ARG A 155 -7.40 6.13 7.90
N LYS A 156 -7.59 5.90 6.59
CA LYS A 156 -8.22 6.84 5.66
C LYS A 156 -9.54 6.23 5.18
N GLY A 157 -10.61 6.99 5.30
CA GLY A 157 -11.98 6.54 4.98
C GLY A 157 -12.71 5.95 6.20
N ASP A 158 -14.01 6.06 6.17
CA ASP A 158 -14.94 5.44 7.14
C ASP A 158 -15.31 4.03 6.68
#